data_9a2323aece099f42bbcad5227ba41b88
#
_entry.id   9a2323aece099f42bbcad5227ba41b88
#
_cell.length_a   1.000
_cell.length_b   1.000
_cell.length_c   1.000
_cell.angle_alpha   90.00
_cell.angle_beta   90.00
_cell.angle_gamma   90.00
#
_symmetry.space_group_name_H-M   'P 1'
#
loop_
_entity.id
_entity.type
_entity.pdbx_description
1 polymer ?
#
loop_
_entity_poly.entity_id
_entity_poly.type
_entity_poly.pdbx_seq_one_letter_code
_entity_poly.pdbx_strand_id
1 'polypeptide(L)'
;TGPAARADVHRRRAEADAIVVGTGTVYTDNPSLTARLPDGTLADRQPLRVVVGKREIPTGSAVLSHDSPSLLLHTHDPGEVLWALADRTDVLLEGGPTLAGAFLRAGAVHRILAYMAPMLLGGPVTAVDDVGVADIAHALRWRYDGVEQIGPDLRLSLIPGD
;
A
#
# COMPACT_ATOMS: atom_id res chain seq x y z
N THR A 1 12.24 7.57 -1.94
CA THR A 1 12.89 6.84 -0.82
C THR A 1 14.15 6.12 -1.30
N GLY A 2 15.12 5.96 -0.40
CA GLY A 2 16.40 5.33 -0.66
C GLY A 2 16.36 3.79 -0.70
N PRO A 3 17.52 3.15 -0.98
CA PRO A 3 17.60 1.69 -1.08
C PRO A 3 17.21 0.97 0.21
N ALA A 4 17.56 1.50 1.38
CA ALA A 4 17.24 0.89 2.68
C ALA A 4 15.73 0.86 2.94
N ALA A 5 15.01 1.96 2.64
CA ALA A 5 13.55 2.00 2.75
C ALA A 5 12.89 1.03 1.76
N ARG A 6 13.39 0.93 0.51
CA ARG A 6 12.88 -0.06 -0.46
C ARG A 6 13.11 -1.50 0.00
N ALA A 7 14.26 -1.81 0.60
CA ALA A 7 14.52 -3.13 1.18
C ALA A 7 13.55 -3.46 2.32
N ASP A 8 13.23 -2.48 3.18
CA ASP A 8 12.22 -2.67 4.23
C ASP A 8 10.82 -2.93 3.65
N VAL A 9 10.42 -2.21 2.58
CA VAL A 9 9.16 -2.47 1.86
C VAL A 9 9.12 -3.90 1.32
N HIS A 10 10.19 -4.38 0.70
CA HIS A 10 10.25 -5.76 0.20
C HIS A 10 10.14 -6.80 1.33
N ARG A 11 10.74 -6.52 2.50
CA ARG A 11 10.57 -7.36 3.68
C ARG A 11 9.11 -7.40 4.14
N ARG A 12 8.42 -6.24 4.18
CA ARG A 12 6.98 -6.17 4.51
C ARG A 12 6.12 -6.94 3.51
N ARG A 13 6.46 -6.88 2.23
CA ARG A 13 5.78 -7.69 1.20
C ARG A 13 5.95 -9.19 1.42
N ALA A 14 7.14 -9.65 1.84
CA ALA A 14 7.38 -11.06 2.16
C ALA A 14 6.62 -11.53 3.42
N GLU A 15 6.37 -10.62 4.37
CA GLU A 15 5.60 -10.88 5.59
C GLU A 15 4.08 -10.89 5.32
N ALA A 16 3.58 -10.11 4.37
CA ALA A 16 2.16 -9.96 4.07
C ALA A 16 1.57 -11.20 3.35
N ASP A 17 0.28 -11.45 3.59
CA ASP A 17 -0.51 -12.47 2.85
C ASP A 17 -1.02 -11.94 1.51
N ALA A 18 -1.33 -10.64 1.45
CA ALA A 18 -1.77 -9.98 0.23
C ALA A 18 -1.25 -8.55 0.15
N ILE A 19 -1.01 -8.08 -1.08
CA ILE A 19 -0.73 -6.68 -1.39
C ILE A 19 -1.86 -6.14 -2.26
N VAL A 20 -2.42 -5.00 -1.88
CA VAL A 20 -3.53 -4.36 -2.58
C VAL A 20 -3.10 -3.03 -3.18
N VAL A 21 -3.35 -2.85 -4.47
CA VAL A 21 -3.15 -1.59 -5.19
C VAL A 21 -4.38 -1.22 -6.03
N GLY A 22 -4.51 0.05 -6.37
CA GLY A 22 -5.52 0.50 -7.33
C GLY A 22 -5.10 0.31 -8.78
N THR A 23 -6.07 0.20 -9.71
CA THR A 23 -5.79 0.19 -11.16
C THR A 23 -4.97 1.42 -11.59
N GLY A 24 -5.16 2.58 -10.94
CA GLY A 24 -4.37 3.79 -11.20
C GLY A 24 -2.87 3.55 -11.02
N THR A 25 -2.46 2.89 -9.94
CA THR A 25 -1.06 2.53 -9.67
C THR A 25 -0.49 1.61 -10.75
N VAL A 26 -1.29 0.64 -11.24
CA VAL A 26 -0.86 -0.24 -12.33
C VAL A 26 -0.58 0.56 -13.61
N TYR A 27 -1.43 1.54 -13.94
CA TYR A 27 -1.23 2.37 -15.13
C TYR A 27 -0.04 3.33 -15.03
N THR A 28 0.21 3.88 -13.83
CA THR A 28 1.28 4.87 -13.64
C THR A 28 2.64 4.24 -13.49
N ASP A 29 2.73 3.18 -12.68
CA ASP A 29 4.00 2.63 -12.21
C ASP A 29 4.31 1.24 -12.76
N ASN A 30 3.30 0.54 -13.32
CA ASN A 30 3.39 -0.86 -13.77
C ASN A 30 4.14 -1.77 -12.78
N PRO A 31 3.73 -1.82 -11.50
CA PRO A 31 4.48 -2.50 -10.46
C PRO A 31 4.34 -4.02 -10.57
N SER A 32 5.42 -4.76 -10.28
CA SER A 32 5.36 -6.22 -10.15
C SER A 32 4.78 -6.68 -8.81
N LEU A 33 4.86 -5.85 -7.77
CA LEU A 33 4.41 -6.12 -6.39
C LEU A 33 4.99 -7.40 -5.77
N THR A 34 6.11 -7.87 -6.28
CA THR A 34 6.82 -9.03 -5.74
C THR A 34 7.65 -8.65 -4.50
N ALA A 35 7.81 -9.59 -3.58
CA ALA A 35 8.80 -9.51 -2.53
C ALA A 35 10.16 -9.96 -3.07
N ARG A 36 11.23 -9.18 -2.79
CA ARG A 36 12.58 -9.45 -3.25
C ARG A 36 13.58 -9.39 -2.11
N LEU A 37 14.62 -10.21 -2.20
CA LEU A 37 15.77 -10.19 -1.34
C LEU A 37 16.70 -9.01 -1.71
N PRO A 38 17.68 -8.64 -0.86
CA PRO A 38 18.59 -7.54 -1.12
C PRO A 38 19.42 -7.68 -2.41
N ASP A 39 19.65 -8.90 -2.88
CA ASP A 39 20.33 -9.22 -4.13
C ASP A 39 19.43 -9.07 -5.38
N GLY A 40 18.14 -8.75 -5.19
CA GLY A 40 17.14 -8.58 -6.24
C GLY A 40 16.41 -9.85 -6.65
N THR A 41 16.80 -11.03 -6.15
CA THR A 41 16.10 -12.29 -6.39
C THR A 41 14.74 -12.30 -5.69
N LEU A 42 13.82 -13.14 -6.15
CA LEU A 42 12.51 -13.28 -5.49
C LEU A 42 12.68 -13.93 -4.12
N ALA A 43 11.97 -13.42 -3.13
CA ALA A 43 11.84 -14.09 -1.84
C ALA A 43 11.02 -15.38 -1.99
N ASP A 44 11.27 -16.38 -1.13
CA ASP A 44 10.57 -17.67 -1.18
C ASP A 44 9.06 -17.50 -0.97
N ARG A 45 8.67 -16.62 -0.06
CA ARG A 45 7.27 -16.28 0.16
C ARG A 45 6.89 -15.05 -0.65
N GLN A 46 5.85 -15.21 -1.48
CA GLN A 46 5.26 -14.16 -2.28
C GLN A 46 3.82 -13.91 -1.84
N PRO A 47 3.41 -12.64 -1.67
CA PRO A 47 2.03 -12.29 -1.35
C PRO A 47 1.10 -12.48 -2.55
N LEU A 48 -0.21 -12.67 -2.28
CA LEU A 48 -1.25 -12.51 -3.29
C LEU A 48 -1.27 -11.03 -3.75
N ARG A 49 -1.16 -10.79 -5.04
CA ARG A 49 -1.23 -9.44 -5.62
C ARG A 49 -2.67 -9.11 -6.00
N VAL A 50 -3.22 -8.07 -5.42
CA VAL A 50 -4.62 -7.69 -5.60
C VAL A 50 -4.70 -6.32 -6.27
N VAL A 51 -5.39 -6.26 -7.40
CA VAL A 51 -5.65 -4.99 -8.10
C VAL A 51 -7.12 -4.66 -7.98
N VAL A 52 -7.41 -3.47 -7.44
CA VAL A 52 -8.76 -2.98 -7.15
C VAL A 52 -9.12 -1.84 -8.08
N GLY A 53 -10.28 -1.91 -8.71
CA GLY A 53 -10.82 -0.86 -9.57
C GLY A 53 -11.60 -1.41 -10.75
N LYS A 54 -12.47 -0.58 -11.31
CA LYS A 54 -13.37 -0.98 -12.41
C LYS A 54 -12.74 -0.88 -13.79
N ARG A 55 -11.56 -0.24 -13.89
CA ARG A 55 -10.84 -0.11 -15.16
C ARG A 55 -10.05 -1.38 -15.43
N GLU A 56 -10.20 -1.95 -16.62
CA GLU A 56 -9.36 -3.07 -17.06
C GLU A 56 -7.89 -2.66 -17.10
N ILE A 57 -7.00 -3.57 -16.79
CA ILE A 57 -5.55 -3.35 -16.85
C ILE A 57 -4.97 -4.04 -18.10
N PRO A 58 -3.88 -3.49 -18.68
CA PRO A 58 -3.23 -4.11 -19.83
C PRO A 58 -2.79 -5.54 -19.54
N THR A 59 -2.96 -6.45 -20.48
CA THR A 59 -2.60 -7.87 -20.34
C THR A 59 -1.11 -8.09 -20.10
N GLY A 60 -0.25 -7.14 -20.52
CA GLY A 60 1.19 -7.16 -20.27
C GLY A 60 1.63 -6.50 -18.97
N SER A 61 0.70 -6.15 -18.07
CA SER A 61 1.06 -5.52 -16.79
C SER A 61 1.93 -6.45 -15.94
N ALA A 62 2.98 -5.89 -15.32
CA ALA A 62 3.95 -6.65 -14.51
C ALA A 62 3.30 -7.39 -13.34
N VAL A 63 2.20 -6.85 -12.79
CA VAL A 63 1.40 -7.49 -11.73
C VAL A 63 0.75 -8.80 -12.17
N LEU A 64 0.62 -9.05 -13.49
CA LEU A 64 0.06 -10.30 -14.05
C LEU A 64 1.14 -11.34 -14.40
N SER A 65 2.42 -11.05 -14.12
CA SER A 65 3.50 -12.04 -14.32
C SER A 65 3.27 -13.32 -13.50
N HIS A 66 3.93 -14.41 -13.90
CA HIS A 66 3.79 -15.71 -13.21
C HIS A 66 4.57 -15.80 -11.89
N ASP A 67 5.24 -14.74 -11.46
CA ASP A 67 6.07 -14.73 -10.24
C ASP A 67 5.27 -14.91 -8.93
N SER A 68 3.98 -14.58 -8.95
CA SER A 68 3.07 -14.70 -7.81
C SER A 68 1.62 -14.70 -8.30
N PRO A 69 0.67 -15.31 -7.57
CA PRO A 69 -0.75 -15.24 -7.92
C PRO A 69 -1.29 -13.81 -7.89
N SER A 70 -2.25 -13.52 -8.76
CA SER A 70 -2.89 -12.22 -8.88
C SER A 70 -4.42 -12.34 -8.86
N LEU A 71 -5.08 -11.38 -8.23
CA LEU A 71 -6.54 -11.25 -8.13
C LEU A 71 -6.97 -9.87 -8.61
N LEU A 72 -7.91 -9.81 -9.53
CA LEU A 72 -8.51 -8.56 -10.01
C LEU A 72 -9.89 -8.41 -9.40
N LEU A 73 -10.13 -7.31 -8.67
CA LEU A 73 -11.40 -7.00 -8.04
C LEU A 73 -12.03 -5.77 -8.71
N HIS A 74 -13.12 -5.97 -9.43
CA HIS A 74 -13.85 -4.91 -10.15
C HIS A 74 -14.75 -4.09 -9.23
N THR A 75 -14.17 -3.53 -8.18
CA THR A 75 -14.87 -2.75 -7.17
C THR A 75 -14.07 -1.51 -6.76
N HIS A 76 -14.73 -0.57 -6.07
CA HIS A 76 -14.10 0.54 -5.34
C HIS A 76 -14.47 0.49 -3.86
N ASP A 77 -15.24 -0.52 -3.43
CA ASP A 77 -15.72 -0.68 -2.05
C ASP A 77 -14.67 -1.44 -1.21
N PRO A 78 -14.08 -0.82 -0.17
CA PRO A 78 -13.18 -1.50 0.75
C PRO A 78 -13.79 -2.73 1.44
N GLY A 79 -15.10 -2.73 1.70
CA GLY A 79 -15.79 -3.86 2.30
C GLY A 79 -15.78 -5.09 1.40
N GLU A 80 -16.04 -4.93 0.10
CA GLU A 80 -15.96 -6.02 -0.88
C GLU A 80 -14.52 -6.56 -1.01
N VAL A 81 -13.51 -5.67 -0.95
CA VAL A 81 -12.10 -6.08 -0.97
C VAL A 81 -11.75 -6.91 0.27
N LEU A 82 -12.14 -6.45 1.46
CA LEU A 82 -11.88 -7.16 2.71
C LEU A 82 -12.63 -8.50 2.76
N TRP A 83 -13.84 -8.56 2.25
CA TRP A 83 -14.58 -9.80 2.14
C TRP A 83 -13.89 -10.82 1.21
N ALA A 84 -13.40 -10.37 0.07
CA ALA A 84 -12.64 -11.22 -0.87
C ALA A 84 -11.30 -11.72 -0.30
N LEU A 85 -10.78 -11.05 0.75
CA LEU A 85 -9.53 -11.37 1.44
C LEU A 85 -9.76 -11.89 2.87
N ALA A 86 -10.96 -12.37 3.19
CA ALA A 86 -11.32 -12.77 4.56
C ALA A 86 -10.50 -13.94 5.11
N ASP A 87 -9.83 -14.70 4.24
CA ASP A 87 -8.89 -15.78 4.59
C ASP A 87 -7.44 -15.29 4.80
N ARG A 88 -7.18 -13.97 4.67
CA ARG A 88 -5.86 -13.35 4.83
C ARG A 88 -5.81 -12.56 6.14
N THR A 89 -4.70 -12.72 6.85
CA THR A 89 -4.49 -12.04 8.14
C THR A 89 -3.79 -10.70 7.96
N ASP A 90 -2.72 -10.68 7.15
CA ASP A 90 -1.91 -9.49 6.92
C ASP A 90 -2.09 -8.99 5.48
N VAL A 91 -2.83 -7.88 5.34
CA VAL A 91 -3.08 -7.22 4.05
C VAL A 91 -2.33 -5.90 4.01
N LEU A 92 -1.40 -5.78 3.07
CA LEU A 92 -0.61 -4.57 2.84
C LEU A 92 -1.25 -3.73 1.72
N LEU A 93 -1.79 -2.57 2.07
CA LEU A 93 -2.30 -1.61 1.10
C LEU A 93 -1.16 -0.71 0.62
N GLU A 94 -0.72 -0.89 -0.61
CA GLU A 94 0.28 -0.04 -1.30
C GLU A 94 -0.37 0.80 -2.40
N GLY A 95 -1.65 1.13 -2.22
CA GLY A 95 -2.43 1.85 -3.21
C GLY A 95 -2.06 3.32 -3.32
N GLY A 96 -2.49 3.92 -4.42
CA GLY A 96 -2.45 5.37 -4.60
C GLY A 96 -3.36 6.11 -3.61
N PRO A 97 -3.30 7.46 -3.59
CA PRO A 97 -3.97 8.27 -2.59
C PRO A 97 -5.48 8.03 -2.49
N THR A 98 -6.15 7.80 -3.60
CA THR A 98 -7.61 7.56 -3.64
C THR A 98 -8.01 6.27 -2.94
N LEU A 99 -7.26 5.17 -3.17
CA LEU A 99 -7.55 3.90 -2.51
C LEU A 99 -7.23 3.98 -1.02
N ALA A 100 -6.11 4.61 -0.64
CA ALA A 100 -5.76 4.86 0.76
C ALA A 100 -6.84 5.67 1.47
N GLY A 101 -7.34 6.74 0.86
CA GLY A 101 -8.45 7.55 1.38
C GLY A 101 -9.73 6.75 1.58
N ALA A 102 -10.08 5.86 0.64
CA ALA A 102 -11.27 5.00 0.76
C ALA A 102 -11.19 4.04 1.95
N PHE A 103 -10.04 3.39 2.16
CA PHE A 103 -9.83 2.49 3.29
C PHE A 103 -9.79 3.23 4.64
N LEU A 104 -9.22 4.43 4.68
CA LEU A 104 -9.23 5.29 5.87
C LEU A 104 -10.66 5.73 6.23
N ARG A 105 -11.45 6.18 5.25
CA ARG A 105 -12.88 6.52 5.46
C ARG A 105 -13.69 5.34 5.98
N ALA A 106 -13.40 4.14 5.51
CA ALA A 106 -14.07 2.92 5.95
C ALA A 106 -13.63 2.44 7.34
N GLY A 107 -12.66 3.11 8.00
CA GLY A 107 -12.10 2.65 9.28
C GLY A 107 -11.37 1.31 9.19
N ALA A 108 -10.91 0.93 8.00
CA ALA A 108 -10.36 -0.39 7.69
C ALA A 108 -8.82 -0.43 7.76
N VAL A 109 -8.19 0.59 8.35
CA VAL A 109 -6.74 0.69 8.48
C VAL A 109 -6.34 0.55 9.94
N HIS A 110 -5.56 -0.49 10.27
CA HIS A 110 -5.08 -0.75 11.63
C HIS A 110 -3.68 -0.19 11.89
N ARG A 111 -2.89 0.02 10.84
CA ARG A 111 -1.53 0.55 10.92
C ARG A 111 -1.19 1.33 9.66
N ILE A 112 -0.48 2.44 9.83
CA ILE A 112 0.11 3.18 8.72
C ILE A 112 1.63 3.09 8.85
N LEU A 113 2.30 2.75 7.74
CA LEU A 113 3.74 2.87 7.60
C LEU A 113 4.03 4.00 6.61
N ALA A 114 4.53 5.11 7.10
CA ALA A 114 4.88 6.26 6.26
C ALA A 114 6.40 6.36 6.13
N TYR A 115 6.89 6.28 4.88
CA TYR A 115 8.31 6.46 4.56
C TYR A 115 8.51 7.88 4.03
N MET A 116 9.33 8.65 4.70
CA MET A 116 9.62 10.04 4.38
C MET A 116 11.07 10.18 3.95
N ALA A 117 11.27 10.52 2.67
CA ALA A 117 12.59 10.93 2.18
C ALA A 117 12.85 12.40 2.56
N PRO A 118 14.12 12.80 2.80
CA PRO A 118 14.47 14.18 3.12
C PRO A 118 14.46 15.06 1.86
N MET A 119 13.31 15.15 1.19
CA MET A 119 13.14 15.96 -0.01
C MET A 119 11.72 16.54 -0.08
N LEU A 120 11.61 17.67 -0.74
CA LEU A 120 10.34 18.35 -1.03
C LEU A 120 10.12 18.31 -2.55
N LEU A 121 9.04 17.67 -2.98
CA LEU A 121 8.66 17.61 -4.39
C LEU A 121 7.68 18.72 -4.76
N GLY A 122 6.76 19.05 -3.86
CA GLY A 122 5.63 19.93 -4.17
C GLY A 122 4.65 19.30 -5.16
N GLY A 123 3.65 20.06 -5.55
CA GLY A 123 2.66 19.66 -6.56
C GLY A 123 1.33 19.18 -5.99
N PRO A 124 0.36 18.84 -6.86
CA PRO A 124 -1.03 18.57 -6.46
C PRO A 124 -1.25 17.14 -5.94
N VAL A 125 -0.28 16.23 -6.09
CA VAL A 125 -0.46 14.83 -5.67
C VAL A 125 -0.17 14.71 -4.18
N THR A 126 -1.15 14.22 -3.43
CA THR A 126 -1.07 14.00 -1.99
C THR A 126 -0.74 12.53 -1.69
N ALA A 127 -0.23 12.24 -0.49
CA ALA A 127 0.00 10.86 -0.04
C ALA A 127 -1.33 10.12 0.20
N VAL A 128 -2.36 10.84 0.61
CA VAL A 128 -3.72 10.35 0.85
C VAL A 128 -4.68 11.37 0.27
N ASP A 129 -5.67 10.90 -0.47
CA ASP A 129 -6.75 11.71 -1.02
C ASP A 129 -7.84 11.96 0.04
N ASP A 130 -8.97 12.54 -0.35
CA ASP A 130 -10.07 12.85 0.55
C ASP A 130 -10.44 11.69 1.48
N VAL A 131 -10.41 11.93 2.77
CA VAL A 131 -10.83 11.00 3.83
C VAL A 131 -12.17 11.36 4.45
N GLY A 132 -12.91 12.32 3.86
CA GLY A 132 -14.21 12.76 4.35
C GLY A 132 -14.12 13.71 5.55
N VAL A 133 -12.96 14.31 5.83
CA VAL A 133 -12.73 15.24 6.95
C VAL A 133 -12.86 16.68 6.47
N ALA A 134 -13.84 17.42 7.00
CA ALA A 134 -14.10 18.80 6.61
C ALA A 134 -13.28 19.82 7.41
N ASP A 135 -12.89 19.47 8.64
CA ASP A 135 -12.17 20.38 9.54
C ASP A 135 -11.25 19.59 10.49
N ILE A 136 -10.38 20.33 11.20
CA ILE A 136 -9.38 19.75 12.10
C ILE A 136 -9.98 19.05 13.33
N ALA A 137 -11.19 19.41 13.74
CA ALA A 137 -11.86 18.78 14.88
C ALA A 137 -12.25 17.33 14.58
N HIS A 138 -12.54 17.03 13.30
CA HIS A 138 -12.93 15.71 12.80
C HIS A 138 -11.75 14.94 12.20
N ALA A 139 -10.52 15.47 12.30
CA ALA A 139 -9.33 14.79 11.76
C ALA A 139 -9.16 13.38 12.34
N LEU A 140 -8.84 12.41 11.49
CA LEU A 140 -8.49 11.06 11.93
C LEU A 140 -7.24 11.11 12.81
N ARG A 141 -7.38 10.71 14.07
CA ARG A 141 -6.29 10.77 15.05
C ARG A 141 -5.50 9.46 15.05
N TRP A 142 -4.18 9.62 15.00
CA TRP A 142 -3.23 8.50 15.06
C TRP A 142 -2.18 8.80 16.11
N ARG A 143 -1.61 7.77 16.73
CA ARG A 143 -0.46 7.90 17.63
C ARG A 143 0.75 7.18 17.04
N TYR A 144 1.92 7.70 17.31
CA TYR A 144 3.16 7.04 16.92
C TYR A 144 3.36 5.75 17.72
N ASP A 145 3.58 4.65 17.00
CA ASP A 145 3.99 3.36 17.55
C ASP A 145 5.51 3.14 17.36
N GLY A 146 6.12 3.86 16.42
CA GLY A 146 7.55 3.88 16.19
C GLY A 146 7.97 4.98 15.22
N VAL A 147 9.17 5.50 15.44
CA VAL A 147 9.85 6.43 14.53
C VAL A 147 11.29 5.93 14.38
N GLU A 148 11.66 5.54 13.18
CA GLU A 148 12.97 4.97 12.90
C GLU A 148 13.63 5.64 11.72
N GLN A 149 14.94 5.86 11.81
CA GLN A 149 15.75 6.28 10.67
C GLN A 149 16.20 5.04 9.89
N ILE A 150 15.88 5.01 8.59
CA ILE A 150 16.23 3.91 7.69
C ILE A 150 17.09 4.47 6.55
N GLY A 151 18.39 4.38 6.71
CA GLY A 151 19.33 5.10 5.83
C GLY A 151 19.11 6.61 5.93
N PRO A 152 18.92 7.34 4.81
CA PRO A 152 18.60 8.76 4.84
C PRO A 152 17.14 9.05 5.14
N ASP A 153 16.25 8.05 5.07
CA ASP A 153 14.80 8.21 5.20
C ASP A 153 14.34 8.00 6.64
N LEU A 154 13.11 8.46 6.95
CA LEU A 154 12.40 8.10 8.18
C LEU A 154 11.27 7.12 7.85
N ARG A 155 11.08 6.12 8.72
CA ARG A 155 9.86 5.32 8.77
C ARG A 155 9.06 5.68 10.02
N LEU A 156 7.84 6.13 9.81
CA LEU A 156 6.87 6.36 10.88
C LEU A 156 5.89 5.18 10.90
N SER A 157 5.72 4.56 12.06
CA SER A 157 4.66 3.59 12.33
C SER A 157 3.60 4.26 13.16
N LEU A 158 2.35 4.26 12.68
CA LEU A 158 1.22 4.86 13.37
C LEU A 158 0.10 3.83 13.53
N ILE A 159 -0.58 3.89 14.67
CA ILE A 159 -1.77 3.10 14.97
C ILE A 159 -2.90 4.04 15.37
N PRO A 160 -4.18 3.63 15.28
CA PRO A 160 -5.30 4.47 15.67
C PRO A 160 -5.09 5.09 17.05
N GLY A 161 -5.36 6.40 17.17
CA GLY A 161 -5.41 7.12 18.44
C GLY A 161 -6.74 6.88 19.14
N ASP A 162 -6.80 7.20 20.42
CA ASP A 162 -8.01 7.17 21.23
C ASP A 162 -8.96 8.31 20.82
#